data_9866da14d34afd66b4c573739d0f0d83
#
_entry.id   9866da14d34afd66b4c573739d0f0d83
#
_cell.length_a   1.000
_cell.length_b   1.000
_cell.length_c   1.000
_cell.angle_alpha   90.00
_cell.angle_beta   90.00
_cell.angle_gamma   90.00
#
_symmetry.space_group_name_H-M   'P 1'
#
loop_
_entity.id
_entity.type
_entity.pdbx_description
1 polymer ?
#
loop_
_entity_poly.entity_id
_entity_poly.type
_entity_poly.pdbx_seq_one_letter_code
_entity_poly.pdbx_strand_id
1 'polypeptide(L)'
;MKTFLKRVLTFLVSLTLLTYVFMQLYPLFYSSVSSEVVNTYTAYEMLTVDCVAIRNETTVPLNTSNYVYYTVQNGTRVANGGTIAEIYTGQNDALVKQQLAALDEELKSLQDIETLGSSGIAGLDILNTQIARAMEELVQDGDAASMESVSTLRQRLVTLINKKQVVTGKDTDFSARIAALKAQQSSLKGANKAATAVVKAPVAGYFVNTVDGMEDLLKVQNVADMTTDNIRTALQTQFSGGSTAYAGKIVGDYAWYLACVVPGSYATALAKDKSLYVRLPFVTDEEIPVTVVGCNRDSEGNLAIIFECVNMSEELSSIRHESMEILLVKHTGLRVPKRAITTDAEQNIGVYIRAGDVVRFRRIEQEYSDAADYVICKENAQSGYLRLYDDVITEGSNLYDGKLIR
;
A
#
# COMPACT_ATOMS: atom_id res chain seq x y z
N MET A 1 44.17 40.72 55.42
CA MET A 1 43.75 40.50 54.05
C MET A 1 44.27 39.19 53.46
N LYS A 2 45.55 38.83 53.59
CA LYS A 2 46.08 37.55 52.99
C LYS A 2 45.50 36.26 53.64
N THR A 3 45.14 36.22 54.91
CA THR A 3 44.54 35.07 55.62
C THR A 3 43.07 34.87 55.25
N PHE A 4 42.30 35.93 55.01
CA PHE A 4 40.93 35.89 54.53
C PHE A 4 40.86 35.37 53.05
N LEU A 5 41.75 35.84 52.21
CA LEU A 5 41.84 35.38 50.83
C LEU A 5 42.20 33.89 50.72
N LYS A 6 43.11 33.38 51.57
CA LYS A 6 43.42 31.95 51.67
C LYS A 6 42.22 31.11 52.12
N ARG A 7 41.41 31.55 53.08
CA ARG A 7 40.20 30.84 53.51
C ARG A 7 39.12 30.79 52.46
N VAL A 8 38.92 31.90 51.69
CA VAL A 8 37.97 31.92 50.54
C VAL A 8 38.45 31.00 49.42
N LEU A 9 39.75 30.99 49.13
CA LEU A 9 40.31 30.11 48.09
C LEU A 9 40.15 28.61 48.47
N THR A 10 40.45 28.26 49.75
CA THR A 10 40.28 26.87 50.25
C THR A 10 38.81 26.46 50.22
N PHE A 11 37.89 27.35 50.55
CA PHE A 11 36.45 27.06 50.46
C PHE A 11 35.99 26.83 49.01
N LEU A 12 36.46 27.65 48.07
CA LEU A 12 36.17 27.48 46.64
C LEU A 12 36.72 26.15 46.09
N VAL A 13 37.97 25.80 46.44
CA VAL A 13 38.56 24.51 46.02
C VAL A 13 37.82 23.32 46.64
N SER A 14 37.42 23.42 47.93
CA SER A 14 36.61 22.38 48.57
C SER A 14 35.23 22.23 47.94
N LEU A 15 34.58 23.34 47.58
CA LEU A 15 33.27 23.33 46.90
C LEU A 15 33.34 22.74 45.51
N THR A 16 34.39 23.07 44.72
CA THR A 16 34.60 22.48 43.37
C THR A 16 34.89 20.98 43.45
N LEU A 17 35.64 20.55 44.46
CA LEU A 17 35.92 19.14 44.68
C LEU A 17 34.67 18.36 45.10
N LEU A 18 33.83 18.96 45.95
CA LEU A 18 32.55 18.38 46.35
C LEU A 18 31.57 18.27 45.18
N THR A 19 31.46 19.29 44.36
CA THR A 19 30.63 19.26 43.14
C THR A 19 31.16 18.25 42.12
N TYR A 20 32.47 18.11 41.97
CA TYR A 20 33.07 17.10 41.10
C TYR A 20 32.76 15.67 41.60
N VAL A 21 32.93 15.40 42.90
CA VAL A 21 32.57 14.11 43.48
C VAL A 21 31.08 13.83 43.37
N PHE A 22 30.23 14.84 43.57
CA PHE A 22 28.78 14.70 43.39
C PHE A 22 28.41 14.40 41.91
N MET A 23 29.05 15.06 40.95
CA MET A 23 28.85 14.79 39.50
C MET A 23 29.32 13.37 39.11
N GLN A 24 30.38 12.86 39.74
CA GLN A 24 30.81 11.47 39.49
C GLN A 24 29.92 10.44 40.16
N LEU A 25 29.33 10.74 41.31
CA LEU A 25 28.40 9.86 42.02
C LEU A 25 26.98 9.92 41.42
N TYR A 26 26.60 11.04 40.76
CA TYR A 26 25.27 11.24 40.21
C TYR A 26 24.84 10.14 39.20
N PRO A 27 25.69 9.68 38.24
CA PRO A 27 25.34 8.59 37.31
C PRO A 27 25.21 7.22 38.01
N LEU A 28 25.83 7.02 39.19
CA LEU A 28 25.70 5.79 39.99
C LEU A 28 24.31 5.67 40.65
N PHE A 29 23.66 6.81 40.90
CA PHE A 29 22.35 6.89 41.57
C PHE A 29 21.21 7.19 40.58
N TYR A 30 21.53 7.67 39.39
CA TYR A 30 20.55 8.07 38.36
C TYR A 30 20.82 7.32 37.06
N SER A 31 20.27 6.12 36.91
CA SER A 31 20.25 5.44 35.63
C SER A 31 18.92 5.79 34.93
N SER A 32 18.97 6.67 33.93
CA SER A 32 17.85 6.81 33.01
C SER A 32 17.71 5.51 32.23
N VAL A 33 16.52 4.95 32.21
CA VAL A 33 16.19 3.72 31.52
C VAL A 33 15.27 4.12 30.36
N SER A 34 15.61 3.73 29.15
CA SER A 34 14.69 3.82 28.01
C SER A 34 13.97 2.50 27.86
N SER A 35 12.69 2.53 27.65
CA SER A 35 11.87 1.33 27.54
C SER A 35 10.86 1.42 26.39
N GLU A 36 10.43 0.27 25.91
CA GLU A 36 9.42 0.11 24.84
C GLU A 36 8.39 -0.93 25.26
N VAL A 37 7.11 -0.60 25.12
CA VAL A 37 6.01 -1.50 25.49
C VAL A 37 5.86 -2.60 24.46
N VAL A 38 5.81 -3.85 24.92
CA VAL A 38 5.63 -5.03 24.08
C VAL A 38 4.23 -5.08 23.53
N ASN A 39 4.15 -5.18 22.21
CA ASN A 39 2.90 -5.33 21.48
C ASN A 39 2.90 -6.62 20.64
N THR A 40 1.72 -7.14 20.34
CA THR A 40 1.60 -8.21 19.36
C THR A 40 1.93 -7.66 17.98
N TYR A 41 2.75 -8.39 17.26
CA TYR A 41 3.15 -8.04 15.88
C TYR A 41 3.14 -9.28 15.00
N THR A 42 2.82 -9.07 13.72
CA THR A 42 2.88 -10.12 12.70
C THR A 42 4.00 -9.77 11.72
N ALA A 43 4.99 -10.64 11.63
CA ALA A 43 6.03 -10.59 10.61
C ALA A 43 5.82 -11.70 9.58
N TYR A 44 6.31 -11.48 8.38
CA TYR A 44 6.27 -12.49 7.33
C TYR A 44 7.70 -12.83 6.89
N GLU A 45 7.96 -14.12 6.73
CA GLU A 45 9.05 -14.56 5.88
C GLU A 45 8.59 -14.41 4.44
N MET A 46 9.23 -13.53 3.67
CA MET A 46 8.80 -13.18 2.33
C MET A 46 9.94 -13.32 1.32
N LEU A 47 9.54 -13.58 0.07
CA LEU A 47 10.42 -13.65 -1.07
C LEU A 47 9.96 -12.62 -2.10
N THR A 48 10.82 -11.65 -2.40
CA THR A 48 10.57 -10.65 -3.43
C THR A 48 11.09 -11.13 -4.77
N VAL A 49 10.23 -11.12 -5.80
CA VAL A 49 10.52 -11.56 -7.16
C VAL A 49 9.77 -10.72 -8.18
N ASP A 50 10.31 -10.63 -9.39
CA ASP A 50 9.58 -10.05 -10.52
C ASP A 50 8.59 -11.07 -11.07
N CYS A 51 7.38 -10.62 -11.39
CA CYS A 51 6.33 -11.45 -11.94
C CYS A 51 5.71 -10.84 -13.20
N VAL A 52 5.08 -11.69 -13.99
CA VAL A 52 4.28 -11.30 -15.15
C VAL A 52 2.82 -11.71 -14.92
N ALA A 53 1.90 -10.76 -15.17
CA ALA A 53 0.46 -11.02 -15.11
C ALA A 53 -0.04 -11.61 -16.44
N ILE A 54 -0.78 -12.72 -16.33
CA ILE A 54 -1.34 -13.48 -17.44
C ILE A 54 -2.85 -13.52 -17.25
N ARG A 55 -3.59 -13.01 -18.22
CA ARG A 55 -5.04 -12.82 -18.13
C ARG A 55 -5.71 -13.18 -19.45
N ASN A 56 -7.01 -13.40 -19.39
CA ASN A 56 -7.81 -13.51 -20.60
C ASN A 56 -8.11 -12.10 -21.14
N GLU A 57 -7.40 -11.71 -22.19
CA GLU A 57 -7.44 -10.36 -22.74
C GLU A 57 -8.03 -10.41 -24.16
N THR A 58 -9.02 -9.55 -24.40
CA THR A 58 -9.65 -9.40 -25.72
C THR A 58 -9.40 -7.99 -26.21
N THR A 59 -8.64 -7.84 -27.30
CA THR A 59 -8.37 -6.55 -27.92
C THR A 59 -9.62 -5.97 -28.55
N VAL A 60 -9.77 -4.65 -28.46
CA VAL A 60 -10.87 -3.89 -29.05
C VAL A 60 -10.34 -3.12 -30.27
N PRO A 61 -10.63 -3.56 -31.51
CA PRO A 61 -10.08 -2.93 -32.69
C PRO A 61 -10.62 -1.51 -32.88
N LEU A 62 -9.74 -0.62 -33.34
CA LEU A 62 -10.05 0.77 -33.64
C LEU A 62 -9.57 1.08 -35.08
N ASN A 63 -10.44 0.91 -36.05
CA ASN A 63 -10.12 1.15 -37.45
C ASN A 63 -10.55 2.56 -37.88
N THR A 64 -9.91 3.59 -37.32
CA THR A 64 -10.24 4.96 -37.68
C THR A 64 -9.03 5.90 -37.52
N SER A 65 -8.97 6.92 -38.38
CA SER A 65 -8.09 8.08 -38.22
C SER A 65 -8.82 9.29 -37.61
N ASN A 66 -10.08 9.12 -37.22
CA ASN A 66 -10.92 10.15 -36.62
C ASN A 66 -10.62 10.34 -35.14
N TYR A 67 -11.24 11.37 -34.57
CA TYR A 67 -11.07 11.71 -33.15
C TYR A 67 -11.91 10.79 -32.26
N VAL A 68 -11.26 10.20 -31.24
CA VAL A 68 -11.87 9.24 -30.31
C VAL A 68 -12.08 9.91 -28.96
N TYR A 69 -13.29 9.80 -28.45
CA TYR A 69 -13.61 10.17 -27.07
C TYR A 69 -13.97 8.90 -26.29
N TYR A 70 -13.18 8.59 -25.24
CA TYR A 70 -13.46 7.46 -24.37
C TYR A 70 -14.59 7.82 -23.39
N THR A 71 -15.61 6.97 -23.33
CA THR A 71 -16.76 7.14 -22.41
C THR A 71 -16.55 6.43 -21.09
N VAL A 72 -15.54 5.58 -20.99
CA VAL A 72 -15.15 4.84 -19.78
C VAL A 72 -13.69 5.11 -19.44
N GLN A 73 -13.41 5.14 -18.16
CA GLN A 73 -12.04 5.30 -17.66
C GLN A 73 -11.28 3.97 -17.72
N ASN A 74 -9.96 4.05 -17.67
CA ASN A 74 -9.09 2.88 -17.56
C ASN A 74 -9.42 2.11 -16.29
N GLY A 75 -9.43 0.77 -16.33
CA GLY A 75 -9.78 -0.08 -15.19
C GLY A 75 -11.30 -0.23 -14.95
N THR A 76 -12.15 0.54 -15.61
CA THR A 76 -13.61 0.47 -15.40
C THR A 76 -14.20 -0.83 -15.93
N ARG A 77 -15.07 -1.46 -15.13
CA ARG A 77 -15.80 -2.65 -15.55
C ARG A 77 -16.91 -2.30 -16.55
N VAL A 78 -16.90 -2.94 -17.71
CA VAL A 78 -17.87 -2.76 -18.78
C VAL A 78 -18.66 -4.04 -19.05
N ALA A 79 -19.92 -3.89 -19.41
CA ALA A 79 -20.75 -5.01 -19.84
C ALA A 79 -20.49 -5.35 -21.31
N ASN A 80 -20.79 -6.58 -21.71
CA ASN A 80 -20.78 -6.96 -23.13
C ASN A 80 -21.74 -6.04 -23.92
N GLY A 81 -21.24 -5.48 -25.04
CA GLY A 81 -21.96 -4.50 -25.84
C GLY A 81 -22.00 -3.07 -25.28
N GLY A 82 -21.40 -2.85 -24.10
CA GLY A 82 -21.26 -1.51 -23.48
C GLY A 82 -20.41 -0.59 -24.35
N THR A 83 -20.72 0.72 -24.34
CA THR A 83 -19.97 1.72 -25.10
C THR A 83 -18.65 2.02 -24.40
N ILE A 84 -17.54 1.87 -25.11
CA ILE A 84 -16.18 2.18 -24.67
C ILE A 84 -15.76 3.57 -25.12
N ALA A 85 -16.01 3.86 -26.42
CA ALA A 85 -15.61 5.12 -27.01
C ALA A 85 -16.60 5.56 -28.11
N GLU A 86 -16.64 6.85 -28.33
CA GLU A 86 -17.38 7.51 -29.40
C GLU A 86 -16.40 8.12 -30.42
N ILE A 87 -16.69 8.00 -31.71
CA ILE A 87 -15.83 8.46 -32.80
C ILE A 87 -16.45 9.70 -33.41
N TYR A 88 -15.65 10.76 -33.59
CA TYR A 88 -16.06 12.02 -34.17
C TYR A 88 -15.19 12.39 -35.36
N THR A 89 -15.78 12.98 -36.42
CA THR A 89 -15.04 13.46 -37.57
C THR A 89 -14.28 14.76 -37.34
N GLY A 90 -14.75 15.57 -36.37
CA GLY A 90 -14.14 16.86 -36.01
C GLY A 90 -13.51 16.84 -34.64
N GLN A 91 -12.31 17.41 -34.50
CA GLN A 91 -11.64 17.57 -33.19
C GLN A 91 -12.50 18.37 -32.20
N ASN A 92 -13.13 19.45 -32.67
CA ASN A 92 -13.97 20.29 -31.83
C ASN A 92 -15.19 19.52 -31.27
N ASP A 93 -15.76 18.59 -32.07
CA ASP A 93 -16.93 17.81 -31.65
C ASP A 93 -16.54 16.85 -30.50
N ALA A 94 -15.36 16.22 -30.58
CA ALA A 94 -14.82 15.39 -29.49
C ALA A 94 -14.50 16.22 -28.23
N LEU A 95 -13.92 17.42 -28.39
CA LEU A 95 -13.62 18.33 -27.26
C LEU A 95 -14.92 18.82 -26.59
N VAL A 96 -15.95 19.17 -27.36
CA VAL A 96 -17.26 19.56 -26.81
C VAL A 96 -17.85 18.42 -25.98
N LYS A 97 -17.73 17.17 -26.45
CA LYS A 97 -18.19 16.01 -25.68
C LYS A 97 -17.42 15.83 -24.38
N GLN A 98 -16.10 15.98 -24.43
CA GLN A 98 -15.24 15.91 -23.23
C GLN A 98 -15.61 17.00 -22.20
N GLN A 99 -15.83 18.24 -22.66
CA GLN A 99 -16.26 19.34 -21.82
C GLN A 99 -17.65 19.08 -21.19
N LEU A 100 -18.59 18.54 -21.98
CA LEU A 100 -19.91 18.18 -21.46
C LEU A 100 -19.83 17.11 -20.38
N ALA A 101 -19.02 16.07 -20.56
CA ALA A 101 -18.83 15.04 -19.57
C ALA A 101 -18.23 15.58 -18.27
N ALA A 102 -17.21 16.45 -18.36
CA ALA A 102 -16.62 17.10 -17.18
C ALA A 102 -17.64 17.99 -16.42
N LEU A 103 -18.49 18.71 -17.17
CA LEU A 103 -19.54 19.51 -16.56
C LEU A 103 -20.63 18.65 -15.91
N ASP A 104 -20.98 17.51 -16.51
CA ASP A 104 -21.95 16.57 -15.94
C ASP A 104 -21.42 15.96 -14.64
N GLU A 105 -20.14 15.63 -14.57
CA GLU A 105 -19.50 15.12 -13.36
C GLU A 105 -19.43 16.19 -12.26
N GLU A 106 -19.05 17.43 -12.59
CA GLU A 106 -19.05 18.56 -11.63
C GLU A 106 -20.45 18.82 -11.11
N LEU A 107 -21.47 18.87 -11.98
CA LEU A 107 -22.87 19.05 -11.61
C LEU A 107 -23.36 17.94 -10.68
N LYS A 108 -23.08 16.68 -11.01
CA LYS A 108 -23.44 15.53 -10.18
C LYS A 108 -22.79 15.62 -8.82
N SER A 109 -21.50 15.93 -8.76
CA SER A 109 -20.75 16.08 -7.51
C SER A 109 -21.37 17.16 -6.61
N LEU A 110 -21.75 18.32 -7.17
CA LEU A 110 -22.39 19.40 -6.40
C LEU A 110 -23.80 19.03 -5.94
N GLN A 111 -24.58 18.33 -6.76
CA GLN A 111 -25.92 17.84 -6.39
C GLN A 111 -25.88 16.78 -5.31
N ASP A 112 -24.90 15.85 -5.38
CA ASP A 112 -24.68 14.84 -4.33
C ASP A 112 -24.31 15.49 -2.99
N ILE A 113 -23.55 16.59 -3.02
CA ILE A 113 -23.20 17.38 -1.83
C ILE A 113 -24.46 18.05 -1.25
N GLU A 114 -25.28 18.66 -2.08
CA GLU A 114 -26.52 19.35 -1.66
C GLU A 114 -27.51 18.36 -0.99
N THR A 115 -27.64 17.14 -1.54
CA THR A 115 -28.51 16.10 -0.95
C THR A 115 -28.00 15.56 0.37
N LEU A 116 -26.66 15.47 0.57
CA LEU A 116 -26.04 15.01 1.81
C LEU A 116 -26.14 16.04 2.95
N GLY A 117 -26.20 17.34 2.63
CA GLY A 117 -26.41 18.42 3.62
C GLY A 117 -27.69 18.26 4.41
N SER A 118 -28.68 17.54 3.88
CA SER A 118 -29.95 17.24 4.55
C SER A 118 -29.91 16.03 5.51
N SER A 119 -28.84 15.26 5.55
CA SER A 119 -28.78 13.93 6.22
C SER A 119 -28.06 13.90 7.58
N GLY A 120 -27.51 15.01 8.08
CA GLY A 120 -27.04 15.13 9.48
C GLY A 120 -25.67 14.51 9.81
N ILE A 121 -25.20 14.80 11.00
CA ILE A 121 -23.86 14.71 11.60
C ILE A 121 -23.19 13.30 11.62
N ALA A 122 -23.88 12.23 11.30
CA ALA A 122 -23.41 10.85 11.49
C ALA A 122 -22.22 10.43 10.59
N GLY A 123 -21.81 11.25 9.63
CA GLY A 123 -20.75 10.93 8.67
C GLY A 123 -19.43 11.72 8.84
N LEU A 124 -19.31 12.59 9.86
CA LEU A 124 -18.17 13.51 9.94
C LEU A 124 -16.83 12.80 10.17
N ASP A 125 -16.83 11.75 11.00
CA ASP A 125 -15.63 10.96 11.28
C ASP A 125 -15.20 10.14 10.05
N ILE A 126 -16.18 9.62 9.31
CA ILE A 126 -15.93 8.90 8.05
C ILE A 126 -15.35 9.85 7.01
N LEU A 127 -15.91 11.06 6.88
CA LEU A 127 -15.41 12.09 5.97
C LEU A 127 -13.99 12.54 6.33
N ASN A 128 -13.70 12.72 7.62
CA ASN A 128 -12.36 13.08 8.08
C ASN A 128 -11.34 11.98 7.73
N THR A 129 -11.71 10.71 7.91
CA THR A 129 -10.86 9.56 7.56
C THR A 129 -10.63 9.49 6.04
N GLN A 130 -11.66 9.71 5.23
CA GLN A 130 -11.55 9.73 3.77
C GLN A 130 -10.68 10.89 3.27
N ILE A 131 -10.78 12.08 3.89
CA ILE A 131 -9.94 13.24 3.57
C ILE A 131 -8.48 12.94 3.92
N ALA A 132 -8.22 12.35 5.10
CA ALA A 132 -6.87 11.99 5.52
C ALA A 132 -6.23 10.99 4.56
N ARG A 133 -6.96 9.95 4.15
CA ARG A 133 -6.50 8.98 3.15
C ARG A 133 -6.23 9.62 1.80
N ALA A 134 -7.14 10.44 1.28
CA ALA A 134 -6.94 11.12 0.00
C ALA A 134 -5.76 12.10 0.02
N MET A 135 -5.44 12.70 1.18
CA MET A 135 -4.23 13.51 1.35
C MET A 135 -2.97 12.65 1.37
N GLU A 136 -3.02 11.50 2.04
CA GLU A 136 -1.92 10.55 2.11
C GLU A 136 -1.61 9.98 0.73
N GLU A 137 -2.62 9.54 -0.02
CA GLU A 137 -2.53 9.11 -1.42
C GLU A 137 -1.88 10.21 -2.28
N LEU A 138 -2.30 11.48 -2.14
CA LEU A 138 -1.73 12.60 -2.90
C LEU A 138 -0.25 12.86 -2.59
N VAL A 139 0.18 12.63 -1.35
CA VAL A 139 1.58 12.82 -0.91
C VAL A 139 2.45 11.64 -1.34
N GLN A 140 1.94 10.40 -1.26
CA GLN A 140 2.69 9.20 -1.63
C GLN A 140 2.84 9.08 -3.15
N ASP A 141 1.80 9.39 -3.92
CA ASP A 141 1.82 9.33 -5.38
C ASP A 141 2.50 10.55 -6.04
N GLY A 142 2.79 11.60 -5.29
CA GLY A 142 3.31 12.86 -5.81
C GLY A 142 4.63 12.74 -6.60
N ASP A 143 5.41 11.69 -6.36
CA ASP A 143 6.71 11.45 -7.04
C ASP A 143 6.62 10.46 -8.21
N ALA A 144 5.56 9.66 -8.33
CA ALA A 144 5.44 8.58 -9.32
C ALA A 144 4.19 8.66 -10.21
N ALA A 145 3.20 9.47 -9.88
CA ALA A 145 1.90 9.49 -10.54
C ALA A 145 1.89 10.23 -11.89
N SER A 146 1.08 9.74 -12.81
CA SER A 146 0.76 10.48 -14.03
C SER A 146 -0.02 11.76 -13.67
N MET A 147 0.13 12.82 -14.48
CA MET A 147 -0.59 14.10 -14.31
C MET A 147 -2.12 13.92 -14.23
N GLU A 148 -2.64 12.83 -14.77
CA GLU A 148 -4.06 12.45 -14.80
C GLU A 148 -4.52 11.91 -13.44
N SER A 149 -3.74 11.06 -12.79
CA SER A 149 -4.05 10.53 -11.45
C SER A 149 -4.03 11.64 -10.39
N VAL A 150 -3.06 12.55 -10.43
CA VAL A 150 -2.99 13.73 -9.55
C VAL A 150 -4.21 14.63 -9.71
N SER A 151 -4.70 14.83 -10.95
CA SER A 151 -5.90 15.66 -11.19
C SER A 151 -7.16 15.01 -10.59
N THR A 152 -7.30 13.71 -10.71
CA THR A 152 -8.43 12.92 -10.18
C THR A 152 -8.42 12.90 -8.65
N LEU A 153 -7.27 12.66 -8.03
CA LEU A 153 -7.11 12.72 -6.56
C LEU A 153 -7.42 14.12 -6.01
N ARG A 154 -6.93 15.16 -6.69
CA ARG A 154 -7.25 16.56 -6.32
C ARG A 154 -8.75 16.82 -6.38
N GLN A 155 -9.44 16.36 -7.42
CA GLN A 155 -10.88 16.55 -7.59
C GLN A 155 -11.66 15.79 -6.51
N ARG A 156 -11.24 14.56 -6.20
CA ARG A 156 -11.79 13.75 -5.08
C ARG A 156 -11.63 14.48 -3.74
N LEU A 157 -10.44 15.02 -3.47
CA LEU A 157 -10.15 15.76 -2.24
C LEU A 157 -11.02 17.02 -2.10
N VAL A 158 -11.13 17.81 -3.18
CA VAL A 158 -12.00 19.00 -3.21
C VAL A 158 -13.46 18.62 -2.93
N THR A 159 -13.95 17.53 -3.51
CA THR A 159 -15.29 17.01 -3.28
C THR A 159 -15.52 16.62 -1.81
N LEU A 160 -14.56 15.90 -1.20
CA LEU A 160 -14.64 15.50 0.20
C LEU A 160 -14.60 16.71 1.16
N ILE A 161 -13.76 17.70 0.88
CA ILE A 161 -13.69 18.95 1.66
C ILE A 161 -15.00 19.72 1.56
N ASN A 162 -15.57 19.84 0.37
CA ASN A 162 -16.86 20.47 0.16
C ASN A 162 -17.99 19.73 0.91
N LYS A 163 -18.01 18.39 0.86
CA LYS A 163 -18.93 17.57 1.66
C LYS A 163 -18.80 17.87 3.16
N LYS A 164 -17.58 17.96 3.68
CA LYS A 164 -17.32 18.29 5.08
C LYS A 164 -17.84 19.69 5.44
N GLN A 165 -17.64 20.68 4.57
CA GLN A 165 -18.12 22.06 4.81
C GLN A 165 -19.64 22.13 4.91
N VAL A 166 -20.37 21.39 4.07
CA VAL A 166 -21.84 21.31 4.10
C VAL A 166 -22.32 20.61 5.38
N VAL A 167 -21.72 19.46 5.73
CA VAL A 167 -22.09 18.70 6.95
C VAL A 167 -21.81 19.50 8.23
N THR A 168 -20.78 20.36 8.24
CA THR A 168 -20.45 21.23 9.39
C THR A 168 -21.29 22.51 9.49
N GLY A 169 -22.31 22.69 8.63
CA GLY A 169 -23.24 23.82 8.70
C GLY A 169 -22.64 25.17 8.29
N LYS A 170 -21.50 25.16 7.57
CA LYS A 170 -21.04 26.35 6.85
C LYS A 170 -21.85 26.43 5.57
N ASP A 171 -22.83 27.34 5.54
CA ASP A 171 -23.66 27.61 4.38
C ASP A 171 -22.80 27.91 3.13
N THR A 172 -22.59 26.89 2.33
CA THR A 172 -22.10 27.05 0.96
C THR A 172 -23.31 26.84 0.06
N ASP A 173 -23.93 27.94 -0.32
CA ASP A 173 -25.00 27.93 -1.33
C ASP A 173 -24.38 27.67 -2.72
N PHE A 174 -24.48 26.41 -3.17
CA PHE A 174 -24.03 26.00 -4.50
C PHE A 174 -25.03 26.30 -5.60
N SER A 175 -26.22 26.82 -5.29
CA SER A 175 -27.30 27.05 -6.27
C SER A 175 -26.89 27.96 -7.41
N ALA A 176 -26.16 29.02 -7.13
CA ALA A 176 -25.62 29.94 -8.15
C ALA A 176 -24.60 29.24 -9.06
N ARG A 177 -23.71 28.43 -8.49
CA ARG A 177 -22.71 27.64 -9.27
C ARG A 177 -23.39 26.60 -10.13
N ILE A 178 -24.35 25.85 -9.59
CA ILE A 178 -25.17 24.86 -10.30
C ILE A 178 -25.92 25.51 -11.45
N ALA A 179 -26.52 26.67 -11.23
CA ALA A 179 -27.22 27.41 -12.28
C ALA A 179 -26.27 27.85 -13.42
N ALA A 180 -25.08 28.35 -13.08
CA ALA A 180 -24.07 28.75 -14.06
C ALA A 180 -23.58 27.54 -14.89
N LEU A 181 -23.29 26.41 -14.24
CA LEU A 181 -22.86 25.17 -14.92
C LEU A 181 -23.97 24.62 -15.83
N LYS A 182 -25.25 24.65 -15.40
CA LYS A 182 -26.39 24.26 -16.25
C LYS A 182 -26.55 25.15 -17.46
N ALA A 183 -26.32 26.47 -17.33
CA ALA A 183 -26.36 27.38 -18.45
C ALA A 183 -25.22 27.08 -19.44
N GLN A 184 -24.00 26.86 -18.96
CA GLN A 184 -22.85 26.45 -19.80
C GLN A 184 -23.09 25.12 -20.49
N GLN A 185 -23.62 24.10 -19.78
CA GLN A 185 -24.00 22.81 -20.33
C GLN A 185 -25.03 22.97 -21.46
N SER A 186 -26.04 23.80 -21.25
CA SER A 186 -27.09 24.05 -22.28
C SER A 186 -26.53 24.67 -23.55
N SER A 187 -25.59 25.62 -23.43
CA SER A 187 -24.88 26.22 -24.55
C SER A 187 -24.07 25.19 -25.33
N LEU A 188 -23.29 24.34 -24.62
CA LEU A 188 -22.48 23.28 -25.26
C LEU A 188 -23.33 22.17 -25.87
N LYS A 189 -24.47 21.81 -25.26
CA LYS A 189 -25.41 20.84 -25.84
C LYS A 189 -25.94 21.26 -27.21
N GLY A 190 -26.12 22.58 -27.42
CA GLY A 190 -26.50 23.09 -28.75
C GLY A 190 -25.40 22.94 -29.80
N ALA A 191 -24.13 22.89 -29.40
CA ALA A 191 -23.00 22.71 -30.30
C ALA A 191 -22.58 21.23 -30.46
N ASN A 192 -23.12 20.32 -29.63
CA ASN A 192 -22.75 18.91 -29.66
C ASN A 192 -23.35 18.19 -30.86
N LYS A 193 -22.47 17.57 -31.67
CA LYS A 193 -22.86 16.70 -32.76
C LYS A 193 -22.91 15.25 -32.32
N ALA A 194 -23.73 14.44 -33.00
CA ALA A 194 -23.79 13.02 -32.79
C ALA A 194 -22.46 12.35 -33.18
N ALA A 195 -22.05 11.33 -32.44
CA ALA A 195 -20.92 10.51 -32.82
C ALA A 195 -21.17 9.82 -34.16
N THR A 196 -20.12 9.76 -34.99
CA THR A 196 -20.19 9.10 -36.31
C THR A 196 -20.22 7.57 -36.17
N ALA A 197 -19.55 7.05 -35.15
CA ALA A 197 -19.54 5.63 -34.83
C ALA A 197 -19.28 5.45 -33.31
N VAL A 198 -19.56 4.24 -32.83
CA VAL A 198 -19.41 3.87 -31.43
C VAL A 198 -18.58 2.59 -31.32
N VAL A 199 -17.58 2.58 -30.47
CA VAL A 199 -16.79 1.40 -30.13
C VAL A 199 -17.44 0.70 -28.93
N LYS A 200 -17.76 -0.58 -29.10
CA LYS A 200 -18.42 -1.38 -28.06
C LYS A 200 -17.51 -2.47 -27.54
N ALA A 201 -17.71 -2.83 -26.25
CA ALA A 201 -17.02 -3.96 -25.62
C ALA A 201 -17.48 -5.28 -26.27
N PRO A 202 -16.55 -6.10 -26.79
CA PRO A 202 -16.88 -7.40 -27.37
C PRO A 202 -17.28 -8.44 -26.32
N VAL A 203 -16.78 -8.28 -25.09
CA VAL A 203 -17.05 -9.13 -23.92
C VAL A 203 -17.22 -8.26 -22.69
N ALA A 204 -17.75 -8.82 -21.59
CA ALA A 204 -17.77 -8.14 -20.30
C ALA A 204 -16.40 -8.29 -19.61
N GLY A 205 -15.96 -7.26 -18.90
CA GLY A 205 -14.68 -7.27 -18.18
C GLY A 205 -14.21 -5.86 -17.82
N TYR A 206 -12.94 -5.73 -17.48
CA TYR A 206 -12.30 -4.45 -17.17
C TYR A 206 -11.66 -3.86 -18.43
N PHE A 207 -12.01 -2.63 -18.74
CA PHE A 207 -11.44 -1.94 -19.89
C PHE A 207 -10.05 -1.39 -19.55
N VAL A 208 -9.06 -1.69 -20.40
CA VAL A 208 -7.70 -1.15 -20.32
C VAL A 208 -7.38 -0.47 -21.65
N ASN A 209 -7.05 0.81 -21.62
CA ASN A 209 -6.85 1.64 -22.80
C ASN A 209 -5.52 1.40 -23.52
N THR A 210 -4.64 0.55 -22.96
CA THR A 210 -3.34 0.20 -23.53
C THR A 210 -3.31 -1.24 -24.01
N VAL A 211 -2.76 -1.45 -25.20
CA VAL A 211 -2.46 -2.76 -25.77
C VAL A 211 -0.95 -2.88 -25.85
N ASP A 212 -0.39 -3.89 -25.19
CA ASP A 212 1.07 -4.04 -24.99
C ASP A 212 1.69 -5.04 -25.97
N GLY A 213 0.88 -5.76 -26.76
CA GLY A 213 1.32 -6.77 -27.72
C GLY A 213 1.59 -8.15 -27.11
N MET A 214 1.37 -8.30 -25.79
CA MET A 214 1.55 -9.56 -25.07
C MET A 214 0.25 -10.40 -25.03
N GLU A 215 -0.87 -9.85 -25.45
CA GLU A 215 -2.19 -10.47 -25.38
C GLU A 215 -2.28 -11.81 -26.12
N ASP A 216 -1.51 -11.94 -27.19
CA ASP A 216 -1.42 -13.19 -27.97
C ASP A 216 -0.35 -14.15 -27.49
N LEU A 217 0.68 -13.64 -26.81
CA LEU A 217 1.80 -14.43 -26.28
C LEU A 217 1.48 -15.07 -24.93
N LEU A 218 0.79 -14.34 -24.05
CA LEU A 218 0.46 -14.75 -22.68
C LEU A 218 -1.00 -15.21 -22.59
N LYS A 219 -1.27 -16.39 -23.16
CA LYS A 219 -2.61 -16.97 -23.12
C LYS A 219 -2.81 -17.82 -21.86
N VAL A 220 -4.01 -17.74 -21.29
CA VAL A 220 -4.42 -18.53 -20.12
C VAL A 220 -4.39 -20.05 -20.38
N GLN A 221 -4.55 -20.45 -21.65
CA GLN A 221 -4.46 -21.86 -22.04
C GLN A 221 -3.02 -22.37 -21.83
N ASN A 222 -2.88 -23.44 -21.06
CA ASN A 222 -1.58 -24.08 -20.70
C ASN A 222 -0.67 -23.24 -19.80
N VAL A 223 -1.23 -22.24 -19.08
CA VAL A 223 -0.45 -21.40 -18.17
C VAL A 223 0.30 -22.21 -17.10
N ALA A 224 -0.30 -23.31 -16.60
CA ALA A 224 0.30 -24.19 -15.60
C ALA A 224 1.56 -24.90 -16.07
N ASP A 225 1.75 -25.05 -17.40
CA ASP A 225 2.89 -25.74 -18.02
C ASP A 225 4.00 -24.78 -18.46
N MET A 226 3.92 -23.49 -18.12
CA MET A 226 4.93 -22.49 -18.46
C MET A 226 6.30 -22.87 -17.86
N THR A 227 7.33 -22.69 -18.67
CA THR A 227 8.73 -22.91 -18.25
C THR A 227 9.36 -21.62 -17.72
N THR A 228 10.51 -21.76 -17.05
CA THR A 228 11.31 -20.61 -16.60
C THR A 228 11.72 -19.71 -17.78
N ASP A 229 12.03 -20.30 -18.94
CA ASP A 229 12.41 -19.55 -20.14
C ASP A 229 11.24 -18.76 -20.73
N ASN A 230 10.03 -19.31 -20.70
CA ASN A 230 8.83 -18.57 -21.12
C ASN A 230 8.63 -17.32 -20.24
N ILE A 231 8.75 -17.48 -18.91
CA ILE A 231 8.58 -16.38 -17.96
C ILE A 231 9.69 -15.34 -18.11
N ARG A 232 10.96 -15.77 -18.20
CA ARG A 232 12.10 -14.86 -18.41
C ARG A 232 11.96 -14.07 -19.72
N THR A 233 11.55 -14.73 -20.78
CA THR A 233 11.29 -14.08 -22.09
C THR A 233 10.18 -13.04 -21.94
N ALA A 234 9.08 -13.38 -21.26
CA ALA A 234 7.99 -12.46 -21.01
C ALA A 234 8.46 -11.24 -20.20
N LEU A 235 9.21 -11.43 -19.13
CA LEU A 235 9.75 -10.35 -18.29
C LEU A 235 10.74 -9.43 -19.03
N GLN A 236 11.48 -9.96 -20.01
CA GLN A 236 12.46 -9.19 -20.80
C GLN A 236 11.83 -8.48 -22.00
N THR A 237 10.63 -8.87 -22.40
CA THR A 237 9.95 -8.27 -23.54
C THR A 237 9.52 -6.83 -23.19
N GLN A 238 10.08 -5.87 -23.92
CA GLN A 238 9.70 -4.47 -23.79
C GLN A 238 8.34 -4.25 -24.46
N PHE A 239 7.50 -3.45 -23.82
CA PHE A 239 6.20 -3.07 -24.36
C PHE A 239 6.37 -2.26 -25.64
N SER A 240 5.72 -2.68 -26.70
CA SER A 240 5.53 -1.87 -27.89
C SER A 240 4.42 -0.86 -27.56
N GLY A 241 4.78 0.37 -27.21
CA GLY A 241 3.79 1.39 -26.82
C GLY A 241 2.69 1.53 -27.86
N GLY A 242 1.46 1.46 -27.39
CA GLY A 242 0.18 1.85 -27.98
C GLY A 242 0.02 1.70 -29.49
N SER A 243 -0.47 0.58 -29.96
CA SER A 243 -0.93 0.46 -31.34
C SER A 243 -2.19 1.31 -31.55
N THR A 244 -2.15 2.29 -32.46
CA THR A 244 -3.33 3.08 -32.86
C THR A 244 -4.43 2.25 -33.56
N ALA A 245 -4.15 0.96 -33.79
CA ALA A 245 -5.14 0.03 -34.40
C ALA A 245 -6.18 -0.47 -33.37
N TYR A 246 -5.99 -0.20 -32.08
CA TYR A 246 -6.88 -0.66 -31.03
C TYR A 246 -7.32 0.51 -30.14
N ALA A 247 -8.57 0.46 -29.69
CA ALA A 247 -9.09 1.36 -28.67
C ALA A 247 -8.59 0.97 -27.27
N GLY A 248 -8.14 -0.27 -27.12
CA GLY A 248 -7.71 -0.86 -25.87
C GLY A 248 -7.99 -2.36 -25.87
N LYS A 249 -8.08 -2.93 -24.68
CA LYS A 249 -8.42 -4.34 -24.44
C LYS A 249 -9.42 -4.48 -23.30
N ILE A 250 -10.14 -5.60 -23.29
CA ILE A 250 -10.99 -6.01 -22.17
C ILE A 250 -10.30 -7.17 -21.46
N VAL A 251 -10.06 -6.99 -20.17
CA VAL A 251 -9.59 -8.05 -19.28
C VAL A 251 -10.83 -8.75 -18.75
N GLY A 252 -11.06 -9.98 -19.22
CA GLY A 252 -12.17 -10.83 -18.83
C GLY A 252 -11.78 -11.78 -17.73
N ASP A 253 -12.79 -12.49 -17.23
CA ASP A 253 -12.74 -13.59 -16.28
C ASP A 253 -12.32 -13.21 -14.84
N TYR A 254 -12.71 -14.09 -13.92
CA TYR A 254 -12.38 -13.96 -12.51
C TYR A 254 -11.00 -14.54 -12.17
N ALA A 255 -10.54 -15.54 -12.94
CA ALA A 255 -9.25 -16.17 -12.74
C ALA A 255 -8.20 -15.53 -13.66
N TRP A 256 -7.11 -15.13 -13.06
CA TRP A 256 -5.93 -14.63 -13.72
C TRP A 256 -4.69 -15.15 -13.01
N TYR A 257 -3.51 -14.99 -13.58
CA TYR A 257 -2.32 -15.67 -13.09
C TYR A 257 -1.15 -14.72 -12.95
N LEU A 258 -0.32 -14.98 -11.93
CA LEU A 258 1.00 -14.37 -11.75
C LEU A 258 2.04 -15.46 -11.96
N ALA A 259 2.97 -15.25 -12.88
CA ALA A 259 4.06 -16.18 -13.13
C ALA A 259 5.40 -15.55 -12.80
N CYS A 260 6.25 -16.28 -12.05
CA CYS A 260 7.57 -15.83 -11.65
C CYS A 260 8.59 -16.99 -11.66
N VAL A 261 9.87 -16.63 -11.59
CA VAL A 261 10.97 -17.61 -11.48
C VAL A 261 11.61 -17.47 -10.10
N VAL A 262 11.72 -18.58 -9.39
CA VAL A 262 12.31 -18.61 -8.04
C VAL A 262 13.39 -19.69 -7.93
N PRO A 263 14.35 -19.58 -6.99
CA PRO A 263 15.32 -20.63 -6.71
C PRO A 263 14.66 -21.93 -6.25
N GLY A 264 15.22 -23.07 -6.62
CA GLY A 264 14.67 -24.39 -6.27
C GLY A 264 14.65 -24.74 -4.79
N SER A 265 15.35 -23.96 -3.95
CA SER A 265 15.26 -24.06 -2.48
C SER A 265 13.86 -23.84 -1.94
N TYR A 266 13.01 -23.11 -2.66
CA TYR A 266 11.63 -22.81 -2.28
C TYR A 266 10.61 -23.86 -2.73
N ALA A 267 11.04 -24.99 -3.33
CA ALA A 267 10.15 -26.03 -3.87
C ALA A 267 9.11 -26.55 -2.85
N THR A 268 9.51 -26.74 -1.59
CA THR A 268 8.60 -27.21 -0.54
C THR A 268 7.63 -26.12 -0.10
N ALA A 269 8.09 -24.87 -0.04
CA ALA A 269 7.28 -23.73 0.34
C ALA A 269 6.24 -23.37 -0.73
N LEU A 270 6.56 -23.58 -2.01
CA LEU A 270 5.76 -23.24 -3.18
C LEU A 270 5.27 -24.49 -3.95
N ALA A 271 4.95 -25.54 -3.22
CA ALA A 271 4.43 -26.76 -3.83
C ALA A 271 3.06 -26.53 -4.47
N LYS A 272 2.76 -27.29 -5.52
CA LYS A 272 1.47 -27.23 -6.21
C LYS A 272 0.30 -27.40 -5.25
N ASP A 273 -0.80 -26.75 -5.52
CA ASP A 273 -2.07 -26.70 -4.75
C ASP A 273 -1.94 -26.01 -3.38
N LYS A 274 -0.79 -25.38 -3.08
CA LYS A 274 -0.62 -24.61 -1.85
C LYS A 274 -1.24 -23.23 -2.00
N SER A 275 -2.06 -22.85 -1.01
CA SER A 275 -2.61 -21.49 -0.91
C SER A 275 -1.69 -20.61 -0.08
N LEU A 276 -1.44 -19.40 -0.57
CA LEU A 276 -0.54 -18.40 0.00
C LEU A 276 -1.17 -17.01 -0.17
N TYR A 277 -0.44 -16.01 0.30
CA TYR A 277 -0.75 -14.62 0.01
C TYR A 277 0.43 -13.99 -0.71
N VAL A 278 0.14 -13.07 -1.62
CA VAL A 278 1.14 -12.22 -2.26
C VAL A 278 0.77 -10.75 -2.06
N ARG A 279 1.78 -9.89 -2.10
CA ARG A 279 1.62 -8.44 -2.12
C ARG A 279 2.22 -7.89 -3.41
N LEU A 280 1.60 -6.86 -3.93
CA LEU A 280 2.11 -6.06 -5.04
C LEU A 280 2.31 -4.62 -4.53
N PRO A 281 3.45 -4.30 -3.88
CA PRO A 281 3.63 -3.07 -3.11
C PRO A 281 3.45 -1.78 -3.90
N PHE A 282 3.65 -1.84 -5.23
CA PHE A 282 3.48 -0.68 -6.13
C PHE A 282 2.09 -0.58 -6.75
N VAL A 283 1.17 -1.51 -6.42
CA VAL A 283 -0.17 -1.59 -7.02
C VAL A 283 -1.26 -1.47 -5.95
N THR A 284 -1.13 -2.23 -4.86
CA THR A 284 -2.13 -2.27 -3.78
C THR A 284 -1.50 -2.67 -2.45
N ASP A 285 -2.03 -2.13 -1.35
CA ASP A 285 -1.63 -2.53 0.00
C ASP A 285 -2.31 -3.83 0.47
N GLU A 286 -3.23 -4.39 -0.34
CA GLU A 286 -3.98 -5.59 0.03
C GLU A 286 -3.16 -6.87 -0.18
N GLU A 287 -3.32 -7.82 0.74
CA GLU A 287 -2.81 -9.18 0.58
C GLU A 287 -3.73 -9.96 -0.37
N ILE A 288 -3.21 -10.37 -1.52
CA ILE A 288 -3.94 -11.08 -2.56
C ILE A 288 -3.84 -12.59 -2.28
N PRO A 289 -4.96 -13.29 -2.02
CA PRO A 289 -4.95 -14.73 -1.87
C PRO A 289 -4.66 -15.41 -3.21
N VAL A 290 -3.71 -16.34 -3.23
CA VAL A 290 -3.29 -17.06 -4.44
C VAL A 290 -3.14 -18.56 -4.18
N THR A 291 -3.28 -19.34 -5.23
CA THR A 291 -3.03 -20.80 -5.19
C THR A 291 -1.97 -21.16 -6.23
N VAL A 292 -0.99 -21.96 -5.86
CA VAL A 292 0.03 -22.46 -6.78
C VAL A 292 -0.58 -23.51 -7.72
N VAL A 293 -0.73 -23.18 -9.00
CA VAL A 293 -1.28 -24.11 -10.02
C VAL A 293 -0.20 -24.75 -10.88
N GLY A 294 0.98 -24.13 -10.96
CA GLY A 294 2.15 -24.64 -11.68
C GLY A 294 3.42 -24.49 -10.86
N CYS A 295 4.27 -25.55 -10.87
CA CYS A 295 5.57 -25.57 -10.23
C CYS A 295 6.52 -26.41 -11.10
N ASN A 296 7.14 -25.80 -12.11
CA ASN A 296 7.91 -26.47 -13.14
C ASN A 296 9.41 -26.21 -12.95
N ARG A 297 10.21 -27.27 -12.77
CA ARG A 297 11.64 -27.15 -12.53
C ARG A 297 12.42 -27.16 -13.86
N ASP A 298 13.39 -26.24 -13.98
CA ASP A 298 14.34 -26.24 -15.10
C ASP A 298 15.59 -27.10 -14.81
N SER A 299 16.48 -27.20 -15.80
CA SER A 299 17.72 -27.95 -15.69
C SER A 299 18.74 -27.30 -14.74
N GLU A 300 18.62 -26.02 -14.45
CA GLU A 300 19.49 -25.26 -13.55
C GLU A 300 19.01 -25.35 -12.09
N GLY A 301 17.82 -25.94 -11.87
CA GLY A 301 17.23 -26.10 -10.56
C GLY A 301 16.30 -24.97 -10.14
N ASN A 302 16.08 -23.94 -10.98
CA ASN A 302 15.07 -22.91 -10.72
C ASN A 302 13.65 -23.44 -10.97
N LEU A 303 12.68 -22.75 -10.44
CA LEU A 303 11.26 -23.12 -10.55
C LEU A 303 10.49 -22.01 -11.25
N ALA A 304 9.71 -22.38 -12.26
CA ALA A 304 8.62 -21.56 -12.77
C ALA A 304 7.40 -21.77 -11.87
N ILE A 305 7.04 -20.76 -11.11
CA ILE A 305 5.86 -20.79 -10.24
C ILE A 305 4.75 -19.99 -10.87
N ILE A 306 3.59 -20.60 -10.93
CA ILE A 306 2.37 -19.99 -11.46
C ILE A 306 1.33 -19.96 -10.36
N PHE A 307 0.91 -18.76 -10.00
CA PHE A 307 -0.14 -18.49 -9.04
C PHE A 307 -1.45 -18.18 -9.75
N GLU A 308 -2.53 -18.80 -9.33
CA GLU A 308 -3.88 -18.42 -9.70
C GLU A 308 -4.43 -17.40 -8.71
N CYS A 309 -4.98 -16.30 -9.23
CA CYS A 309 -5.66 -15.25 -8.50
C CYS A 309 -7.13 -15.21 -8.94
N VAL A 310 -8.05 -15.12 -7.98
CA VAL A 310 -9.50 -15.06 -8.26
C VAL A 310 -10.11 -13.69 -8.01
N ASN A 311 -9.35 -12.78 -7.42
CA ASN A 311 -9.77 -11.40 -7.18
C ASN A 311 -9.20 -10.49 -8.26
N MET A 312 -10.07 -9.67 -8.85
CA MET A 312 -9.68 -8.65 -9.82
C MET A 312 -10.23 -7.31 -9.38
N SER A 313 -9.39 -6.29 -9.39
CA SER A 313 -9.76 -4.89 -9.14
C SER A 313 -9.39 -4.01 -10.33
N GLU A 314 -9.75 -2.74 -10.23
CA GLU A 314 -9.39 -1.73 -11.23
C GLU A 314 -7.86 -1.65 -11.38
N GLU A 315 -7.14 -1.55 -10.27
CA GLU A 315 -5.68 -1.45 -10.23
C GLU A 315 -5.02 -2.70 -10.82
N LEU A 316 -5.50 -3.90 -10.41
CA LEU A 316 -4.96 -5.18 -10.87
C LEU A 316 -5.23 -5.45 -12.36
N SER A 317 -6.23 -4.79 -12.95
CA SER A 317 -6.57 -4.97 -14.36
C SER A 317 -5.52 -4.41 -15.33
N SER A 318 -4.71 -3.45 -14.89
CA SER A 318 -3.74 -2.73 -15.75
C SER A 318 -2.31 -3.23 -15.62
N ILE A 319 -1.96 -4.03 -14.59
CA ILE A 319 -0.60 -4.53 -14.37
C ILE A 319 -0.14 -5.48 -15.47
N ARG A 320 1.18 -5.53 -15.72
CA ARG A 320 1.80 -6.54 -16.58
C ARG A 320 3.07 -7.10 -15.96
N HIS A 321 4.07 -6.27 -15.71
CA HIS A 321 5.29 -6.64 -15.01
C HIS A 321 5.32 -5.90 -13.68
N GLU A 322 5.43 -6.66 -12.59
CA GLU A 322 5.42 -6.09 -11.25
C GLU A 322 6.43 -6.80 -10.35
N SER A 323 6.89 -6.10 -9.34
CA SER A 323 7.60 -6.70 -8.23
C SER A 323 6.59 -7.26 -7.24
N MET A 324 6.72 -8.54 -6.91
CA MET A 324 5.79 -9.27 -6.05
C MET A 324 6.51 -9.80 -4.82
N GLU A 325 5.89 -9.66 -3.66
CA GLU A 325 6.30 -10.26 -2.41
C GLU A 325 5.44 -11.50 -2.12
N ILE A 326 6.06 -12.69 -2.12
CA ILE A 326 5.41 -13.95 -1.78
C ILE A 326 5.51 -14.13 -0.26
N LEU A 327 4.39 -14.21 0.44
CA LEU A 327 4.32 -14.40 1.88
C LEU A 327 4.38 -15.88 2.22
N LEU A 328 5.58 -16.37 2.61
CA LEU A 328 5.86 -17.80 2.79
C LEU A 328 5.39 -18.31 4.14
N VAL A 329 5.79 -17.65 5.21
CA VAL A 329 5.47 -18.02 6.59
C VAL A 329 5.04 -16.78 7.36
N LYS A 330 3.95 -16.92 8.09
CA LYS A 330 3.42 -15.89 8.99
C LYS A 330 3.85 -16.19 10.42
N HIS A 331 4.56 -15.28 11.04
CA HIS A 331 4.97 -15.33 12.44
C HIS A 331 4.20 -14.27 13.23
N THR A 332 3.40 -14.69 14.20
CA THR A 332 2.64 -13.78 15.07
C THR A 332 3.05 -13.99 16.50
N GLY A 333 3.48 -12.94 17.17
CA GLY A 333 3.96 -13.02 18.55
C GLY A 333 4.28 -11.66 19.14
N LEU A 334 5.04 -11.66 20.22
CA LEU A 334 5.48 -10.46 20.91
C LEU A 334 6.69 -9.84 20.22
N ARG A 335 6.58 -8.57 19.84
CA ARG A 335 7.65 -7.82 19.20
C ARG A 335 8.65 -7.33 20.24
N VAL A 336 9.91 -7.73 20.11
CA VAL A 336 11.00 -7.41 21.04
C VAL A 336 12.16 -6.78 20.29
N PRO A 337 12.67 -5.60 20.68
CA PRO A 337 13.86 -5.01 20.07
C PRO A 337 15.09 -5.91 20.28
N LYS A 338 15.86 -6.21 19.23
CA LYS A 338 17.08 -7.03 19.30
C LYS A 338 18.09 -6.50 20.33
N ARG A 339 18.20 -5.18 20.45
CA ARG A 339 19.09 -4.50 21.41
C ARG A 339 18.74 -4.74 22.87
N ALA A 340 17.50 -5.13 23.16
CA ALA A 340 17.05 -5.42 24.53
C ALA A 340 17.32 -6.87 24.97
N ILE A 341 17.66 -7.74 24.02
CA ILE A 341 17.86 -9.17 24.28
C ILE A 341 19.18 -9.36 25.01
N THR A 342 19.12 -10.06 26.12
CA THR A 342 20.27 -10.35 26.98
C THR A 342 20.14 -11.75 27.59
N THR A 343 21.11 -12.13 28.40
CA THR A 343 21.10 -13.40 29.14
C THR A 343 21.19 -13.16 30.64
N ASP A 344 20.51 -13.99 31.42
CA ASP A 344 20.68 -14.01 32.90
C ASP A 344 21.94 -14.77 33.33
N ALA A 345 22.16 -14.89 34.63
CA ALA A 345 23.30 -15.61 35.21
C ALA A 345 23.29 -17.13 34.87
N GLU A 346 22.11 -17.69 34.65
CA GLU A 346 21.91 -19.09 34.25
C GLU A 346 21.94 -19.30 32.70
N GLN A 347 22.32 -18.27 31.92
CA GLN A 347 22.36 -18.27 30.47
C GLN A 347 21.00 -18.45 29.76
N ASN A 348 19.90 -18.15 30.43
CA ASN A 348 18.61 -18.06 29.78
C ASN A 348 18.52 -16.79 28.93
N ILE A 349 18.03 -16.90 27.70
CA ILE A 349 17.79 -15.75 26.83
C ILE A 349 16.51 -15.03 27.30
N GLY A 350 16.59 -13.70 27.42
CA GLY A 350 15.48 -12.90 27.89
C GLY A 350 15.70 -11.41 27.71
N VAL A 351 14.85 -10.64 28.35
CA VAL A 351 14.88 -9.19 28.39
C VAL A 351 14.67 -8.68 29.81
N TYR A 352 15.20 -7.51 30.11
CA TYR A 352 14.82 -6.80 31.31
C TYR A 352 13.56 -5.96 31.03
N ILE A 353 12.60 -6.04 31.94
CA ILE A 353 11.40 -5.22 31.95
C ILE A 353 11.37 -4.27 33.14
N ARG A 354 10.65 -3.18 32.95
CA ARG A 354 10.32 -2.25 34.03
C ARG A 354 9.00 -2.69 34.69
N ALA A 355 9.07 -3.22 35.91
CA ALA A 355 7.89 -3.59 36.68
C ALA A 355 7.68 -2.57 37.80
N GLY A 356 7.03 -1.45 37.55
CA GLY A 356 6.96 -0.30 38.44
C GLY A 356 8.33 0.34 38.58
N ASP A 357 8.86 0.36 39.82
CA ASP A 357 10.19 0.92 40.15
C ASP A 357 11.29 -0.15 40.19
N VAL A 358 11.03 -1.38 39.73
CA VAL A 358 11.96 -2.51 39.82
C VAL A 358 12.19 -3.12 38.46
N VAL A 359 13.44 -3.42 38.13
CA VAL A 359 13.83 -4.21 36.96
C VAL A 359 13.53 -5.68 37.23
N ARG A 360 12.90 -6.37 36.28
CA ARG A 360 12.68 -7.80 36.31
C ARG A 360 13.18 -8.46 35.05
N PHE A 361 13.80 -9.63 35.19
CA PHE A 361 14.16 -10.46 34.03
C PHE A 361 12.95 -11.28 33.58
N ARG A 362 12.73 -11.33 32.22
CA ARG A 362 11.71 -12.14 31.59
C ARG A 362 12.35 -12.97 30.49
N ARG A 363 12.11 -14.28 30.52
CA ARG A 363 12.56 -15.20 29.49
C ARG A 363 11.77 -14.98 28.21
N ILE A 364 12.39 -15.20 27.07
CA ILE A 364 11.76 -15.16 25.75
C ILE A 364 12.03 -16.45 24.98
N GLU A 365 11.07 -16.84 24.16
CA GLU A 365 11.23 -17.88 23.16
C GLU A 365 11.20 -17.24 21.79
N GLN A 366 12.39 -17.11 21.16
CA GLN A 366 12.50 -16.50 19.84
C GLN A 366 11.91 -17.45 18.80
N GLU A 367 11.00 -16.96 17.97
CA GLU A 367 10.40 -17.70 16.87
C GLU A 367 10.96 -17.26 15.52
N TYR A 368 11.05 -15.94 15.32
CA TYR A 368 11.51 -15.35 14.07
C TYR A 368 12.30 -14.08 14.34
N SER A 369 13.39 -13.89 13.59
CA SER A 369 14.20 -12.67 13.65
C SER A 369 14.05 -11.94 12.32
N ASP A 370 13.38 -10.81 12.34
CA ASP A 370 13.24 -9.95 11.18
C ASP A 370 14.60 -9.40 10.71
N ALA A 371 14.71 -9.03 9.44
CA ALA A 371 15.86 -8.28 8.92
C ALA A 371 16.00 -6.90 9.59
N ALA A 372 14.89 -6.33 10.07
CA ALA A 372 14.85 -5.13 10.90
C ALA A 372 15.36 -5.39 12.34
N ASP A 373 15.26 -4.39 13.19
CA ASP A 373 15.84 -4.40 14.55
C ASP A 373 15.01 -5.16 15.60
N TYR A 374 14.12 -6.07 15.18
CA TYR A 374 13.18 -6.76 16.07
C TYR A 374 13.23 -8.28 15.94
N VAL A 375 12.78 -8.95 17.01
CA VAL A 375 12.54 -10.39 17.07
C VAL A 375 11.09 -10.62 17.48
N ILE A 376 10.46 -11.61 16.86
CA ILE A 376 9.14 -12.09 17.24
C ILE A 376 9.32 -13.26 18.20
N CYS A 377 8.73 -13.12 19.38
CA CYS A 377 8.80 -14.13 20.42
C CYS A 377 7.42 -14.77 20.63
N LYS A 378 7.41 -16.07 20.94
CA LYS A 378 6.18 -16.75 21.32
C LYS A 378 5.62 -16.18 22.60
N GLU A 379 4.31 -16.01 22.66
CA GLU A 379 3.62 -15.73 23.90
C GLU A 379 3.57 -17.00 24.76
N ASN A 380 4.11 -16.91 25.97
CA ASN A 380 4.13 -18.02 26.92
C ASN A 380 3.44 -17.61 28.23
N ALA A 381 2.40 -18.34 28.61
CA ALA A 381 1.60 -18.06 29.80
C ALA A 381 2.32 -18.42 31.14
N GLN A 382 3.47 -19.10 31.10
CA GLN A 382 4.20 -19.51 32.28
C GLN A 382 4.77 -18.29 33.04
N SER A 383 4.89 -18.41 34.34
CA SER A 383 5.51 -17.38 35.19
C SER A 383 6.99 -17.21 34.80
N GLY A 384 7.46 -15.95 34.72
CA GLY A 384 8.84 -15.66 34.38
C GLY A 384 9.08 -15.40 32.85
N TYR A 385 8.09 -15.63 32.02
CA TYR A 385 8.16 -15.28 30.59
C TYR A 385 7.62 -13.88 30.33
N LEU A 386 8.05 -13.31 29.21
CA LEU A 386 7.61 -12.01 28.69
C LEU A 386 6.11 -12.06 28.35
N ARG A 387 5.40 -10.98 28.63
CA ARG A 387 3.96 -10.87 28.39
C ARG A 387 3.63 -9.63 27.55
N LEU A 388 2.47 -9.67 26.96
CA LEU A 388 1.89 -8.52 26.29
C LEU A 388 1.78 -7.33 27.25
N TYR A 389 2.18 -6.16 26.79
CA TYR A 389 2.25 -4.90 27.54
C TYR A 389 3.32 -4.83 28.63
N ASP A 390 4.24 -5.78 28.72
CA ASP A 390 5.45 -5.60 29.52
C ASP A 390 6.29 -4.45 28.93
N ASP A 391 6.90 -3.65 29.79
CA ASP A 391 7.70 -2.48 29.41
C ASP A 391 9.19 -2.89 29.33
N VAL A 392 9.63 -3.26 28.14
CA VAL A 392 10.98 -3.80 27.89
C VAL A 392 12.01 -2.69 27.88
N ILE A 393 13.04 -2.82 28.71
CA ILE A 393 14.14 -1.87 28.80
C ILE A 393 15.06 -2.05 27.59
N THR A 394 15.15 -1.01 26.78
CA THR A 394 15.98 -0.99 25.57
C THR A 394 17.37 -0.39 25.78
N GLU A 395 17.49 0.50 26.80
CA GLU A 395 18.75 1.12 27.18
C GLU A 395 18.80 1.28 28.69
N GLY A 396 19.93 0.91 29.28
CA GLY A 396 20.18 1.05 30.72
C GLY A 396 21.55 0.50 31.10
N SER A 397 22.15 1.03 32.15
CA SER A 397 23.46 0.58 32.65
C SER A 397 23.32 -0.37 33.83
N ASN A 398 24.15 -1.44 33.85
CA ASN A 398 24.23 -2.39 34.98
C ASN A 398 22.85 -2.96 35.37
N LEU A 399 22.07 -3.43 34.40
CA LEU A 399 20.76 -4.04 34.63
C LEU A 399 20.94 -5.43 35.29
N TYR A 400 20.16 -5.69 36.34
CA TYR A 400 20.02 -7.00 36.97
C TYR A 400 18.64 -7.14 37.61
N ASP A 401 18.19 -8.35 37.83
CA ASP A 401 16.87 -8.62 38.41
C ASP A 401 16.78 -8.08 39.85
N GLY A 402 15.76 -7.30 40.13
CA GLY A 402 15.58 -6.63 41.43
C GLY A 402 16.22 -5.25 41.53
N LYS A 403 16.93 -4.73 40.50
CA LYS A 403 17.48 -3.37 40.54
C LYS A 403 16.35 -2.34 40.64
N LEU A 404 16.52 -1.38 41.56
CA LEU A 404 15.61 -0.23 41.66
C LEU A 404 15.93 0.80 40.58
N ILE A 405 14.92 1.24 39.90
CA ILE A 405 14.93 2.34 38.88
C ILE A 405 13.91 3.38 39.31
N ARG A 406 14.22 4.63 39.09
CA ARG A 406 13.31 5.76 39.37
C ARG A 406 12.94 6.48 38.08
#